data_07bcd93052bc60896091d8281157bad5
#
_entry.id   07bcd93052bc60896091d8281157bad5
#
_cell.length_a   1.000
_cell.length_b   1.000
_cell.length_c   1.000
_cell.angle_alpha   90.00
_cell.angle_beta   90.00
_cell.angle_gamma   90.00
#
_symmetry.space_group_name_H-M   'P 1'
#
loop_
_entity.id
_entity.type
_entity.pdbx_description
1 polymer ?
#
loop_
_entity_poly.entity_id
_entity_poly.type
_entity_poly.pdbx_seq_one_letter_code
_entity_poly.pdbx_strand_id
1 'polypeptide(L)' 'MLTIIAEIRTQSGGQHRQNVLNAFQKIIPTVLAEDGCHGYEPLVDHISNASFQNKDPDIIVMLEKWESVAHLEAH' A
#
# COMPACT_ATOMS: atom_id res chain seq x y z
N MET A 1 -1.14 13.63 13.03
CA MET A 1 -0.89 12.89 11.79
C MET A 1 -1.87 11.73 11.67
N LEU A 2 -2.40 11.53 10.49
CA LEU A 2 -3.35 10.46 10.20
C LEU A 2 -2.62 9.27 9.56
N THR A 3 -2.82 8.07 10.10
CA THR A 3 -2.30 6.83 9.52
C THR A 3 -3.45 6.06 8.90
N ILE A 4 -3.29 5.69 7.64
CA ILE A 4 -4.29 4.91 6.90
C ILE A 4 -3.69 3.55 6.57
N ILE A 5 -4.48 2.51 6.79
CA ILE A 5 -4.15 1.15 6.35
C ILE A 5 -5.28 0.72 5.42
N ALA A 6 -4.95 0.50 4.16
CA ALA A 6 -5.92 0.09 3.16
C ALA A 6 -5.51 -1.26 2.58
N GLU A 7 -6.46 -2.18 2.51
CA GLU A 7 -6.23 -3.50 1.93
C GLU A 7 -6.76 -3.52 0.51
N ILE A 8 -5.91 -3.93 -0.43
CA ILE A 8 -6.25 -4.05 -1.84
C ILE A 8 -6.16 -5.51 -2.23
N ARG A 9 -7.26 -6.06 -2.72
CA ARG A 9 -7.28 -7.42 -3.25
C ARG A 9 -7.12 -7.38 -4.76
N THR A 10 -6.09 -8.07 -5.26
CA THR A 10 -5.85 -8.23 -6.69
C THR A 10 -6.49 -9.53 -7.18
N GLN A 11 -6.52 -9.72 -8.50
CA GLN A 11 -6.96 -10.98 -9.08
C GLN A 11 -5.97 -12.09 -8.70
N SER A 12 -6.49 -13.32 -8.59
CA SER A 12 -5.68 -14.49 -8.24
C SER A 12 -4.64 -14.80 -9.33
N GLY A 13 -3.52 -15.41 -8.91
CA GLY A 13 -2.47 -15.87 -9.81
C GLY A 13 -1.11 -15.24 -9.55
N GLY A 14 -0.99 -14.29 -8.61
CA GLY A 14 0.28 -13.67 -8.21
C GLY A 14 0.80 -12.63 -9.21
N GLN A 15 0.61 -12.87 -10.52
CA GLN A 15 1.07 -11.93 -11.54
C GLN A 15 0.34 -10.59 -11.45
N HIS A 16 -0.94 -10.62 -11.10
CA HIS A 16 -1.74 -9.41 -10.97
C HIS A 16 -1.25 -8.53 -9.82
N ARG A 17 -0.88 -9.14 -8.68
CA ARG A 17 -0.29 -8.41 -7.56
C ARG A 17 1.00 -7.72 -7.98
N GLN A 18 1.87 -8.44 -8.69
CA GLN A 18 3.13 -7.86 -9.15
C GLN A 18 2.90 -6.70 -10.12
N ASN A 19 1.91 -6.83 -11.02
CA ASN A 19 1.56 -5.76 -11.95
C ASN A 19 1.10 -4.50 -11.22
N VAL A 20 0.29 -4.67 -10.18
CA VAL A 20 -0.18 -3.55 -9.36
C VAL A 20 0.98 -2.91 -8.60
N LEU A 21 1.88 -3.72 -8.02
CA LEU A 21 3.08 -3.22 -7.34
C LEU A 21 3.96 -2.41 -8.30
N ASN A 22 4.14 -2.89 -9.53
CA ASN A 22 4.91 -2.17 -10.54
C ASN A 22 4.28 -0.82 -10.88
N ALA A 23 2.95 -0.77 -10.96
CA ALA A 23 2.23 0.48 -11.19
C ALA A 23 2.42 1.45 -10.04
N PHE A 24 2.36 0.97 -8.78
CA PHE A 24 2.61 1.80 -7.61
C PHE A 24 4.01 2.39 -7.62
N GLN A 25 5.03 1.62 -7.99
CA GLN A 25 6.40 2.12 -8.05
C GLN A 25 6.54 3.36 -8.94
N LYS A 26 5.74 3.44 -9.98
CA LYS A 26 5.77 4.59 -10.90
C LYS A 26 5.14 5.83 -10.30
N ILE A 27 4.09 5.68 -9.49
CA ILE A 27 3.33 6.82 -8.96
C ILE A 27 3.76 7.25 -7.57
N ILE A 28 4.42 6.38 -6.79
CA ILE A 28 4.82 6.69 -5.41
C ILE A 28 5.60 8.00 -5.29
N PRO A 29 6.62 8.29 -6.11
CA PRO A 29 7.33 9.56 -5.99
C PRO A 29 6.41 10.77 -6.15
N THR A 30 5.43 10.69 -7.05
CA THR A 30 4.47 11.77 -7.26
C THR A 30 3.56 11.93 -6.04
N VAL A 31 3.07 10.82 -5.49
CA VAL A 31 2.21 10.85 -4.30
C VAL A 31 2.96 11.38 -3.09
N LEU A 32 4.22 10.96 -2.89
CA LEU A 32 5.04 11.45 -1.78
C LEU A 32 5.31 12.94 -1.87
N ALA A 33 5.26 13.52 -3.06
CA ALA A 33 5.43 14.95 -3.27
C ALA A 33 4.15 15.75 -3.03
N GLU A 34 3.00 15.10 -2.86
CA GLU A 34 1.74 15.79 -2.58
C GLU A 34 1.79 16.45 -1.21
N ASP A 35 1.11 17.60 -1.11
CA ASP A 35 1.06 18.37 0.13
C ASP A 35 0.45 17.52 1.26
N GLY A 36 1.15 17.47 2.38
CA GLY A 36 0.71 16.74 3.56
C GLY A 36 0.94 15.24 3.53
N CYS A 37 1.54 14.70 2.48
CA CYS A 37 1.89 13.28 2.41
C CYS A 37 3.21 13.02 3.14
N HIS A 38 3.17 12.21 4.20
CA HIS A 38 4.34 11.86 4.99
C HIS A 38 4.75 10.39 4.82
N GLY A 39 3.97 9.60 4.12
CA GLY A 39 4.29 8.22 3.83
C GLY A 39 3.25 7.60 2.92
N TYR A 40 3.72 6.77 1.99
CA TYR A 40 2.84 6.08 1.05
C TYR A 40 3.60 4.88 0.52
N GLU A 41 3.32 3.70 1.08
CA GLU A 41 4.06 2.49 0.71
C GLU A 41 3.18 1.26 0.62
N PRO A 42 3.39 0.40 -0.39
CA PRO A 42 2.73 -0.90 -0.46
C PRO A 42 3.50 -1.93 0.36
N LEU A 43 2.75 -2.77 1.06
CA LEU A 43 3.30 -3.86 1.86
C LEU A 43 2.70 -5.18 1.38
N VAL A 44 3.53 -6.21 1.37
CA VAL A 44 3.08 -7.57 1.10
C VAL A 44 3.55 -8.48 2.23
N ASP A 45 2.93 -9.65 2.35
CA ASP A 45 3.31 -10.62 3.36
C ASP A 45 4.74 -11.12 3.12
N HIS A 46 5.49 -11.26 4.20
CA HIS A 46 6.80 -11.88 4.17
C HIS A 46 6.63 -13.39 4.29
N ILE A 47 7.38 -14.15 3.51
CA ILE A 47 7.40 -15.60 3.64
C ILE A 47 8.06 -15.96 4.97
N SER A 48 7.27 -16.55 5.87
CA SER A 48 7.67 -16.82 7.24
C SER A 48 7.08 -18.15 7.68
N ASN A 49 7.73 -18.80 8.66
CA ASN A 49 7.19 -19.99 9.30
C ASN A 49 6.35 -19.68 10.54
N ALA A 50 6.08 -18.43 10.82
CA ALA A 50 5.27 -18.02 11.97
C ALA A 50 3.82 -18.48 11.76
N SER A 51 3.30 -19.27 12.69
CA SER A 51 1.94 -19.83 12.59
C SER A 51 0.85 -18.80 12.70
N PHE A 52 1.14 -17.63 13.28
CA PHE A 52 0.17 -16.54 13.44
C PHE A 52 0.10 -15.61 12.23
N GLN A 53 0.98 -15.79 11.24
CA GLN A 53 0.98 -14.93 10.07
C GLN A 53 -0.09 -15.36 9.06
N ASN A 54 -0.93 -14.42 8.67
CA ASN A 54 -1.83 -14.60 7.53
C ASN A 54 -1.06 -14.29 6.26
N LYS A 55 -1.04 -15.23 5.33
CA LYS A 55 -0.38 -15.07 4.04
C LYS A 55 -1.43 -15.11 2.94
N ASP A 56 -1.42 -14.09 2.10
CA ASP A 56 -2.32 -14.03 0.95
C ASP A 56 -1.57 -13.44 -0.23
N PRO A 57 -1.33 -14.24 -1.30
CA PRO A 57 -0.54 -13.80 -2.44
C PRO A 57 -1.25 -12.73 -3.29
N ASP A 58 -2.54 -12.48 -3.04
CA ASP A 58 -3.34 -11.55 -3.83
C ASP A 58 -3.61 -10.23 -3.11
N ILE A 59 -3.07 -10.04 -1.92
CA ILE A 59 -3.33 -8.86 -1.10
C ILE A 59 -2.11 -7.93 -1.08
N ILE A 60 -2.38 -6.64 -1.21
CA ILE A 60 -1.44 -5.56 -0.94
C ILE A 60 -2.04 -4.72 0.16
N VAL A 61 -1.24 -4.40 1.17
CA VAL A 61 -1.65 -3.47 2.23
C VAL A 61 -0.94 -2.15 1.99
N MET A 62 -1.72 -1.07 1.79
CA MET A 62 -1.16 0.27 1.69
C MET A 62 -1.04 0.86 3.07
N LEU A 63 0.15 1.33 3.40
CA LEU A 63 0.40 2.12 4.60
C LEU A 63 0.64 3.56 4.18
N GLU A 64 -0.24 4.45 4.64
CA GLU A 64 -0.19 5.86 4.26
C GLU A 64 -0.18 6.73 5.50
N LYS A 65 0.55 7.84 5.43
CA LYS A 65 0.59 8.83 6.50
C LYS A 65 0.34 10.20 5.89
N TRP A 66 -0.71 10.86 6.40
CA TRP A 66 -1.14 12.18 5.93
C TRP A 66 -1.22 13.14 7.11
N GLU A 67 -0.93 14.40 6.84
CA GLU A 67 -0.94 15.44 7.88
C GLU A 67 -2.33 15.63 8.48
N SER A 68 -3.37 15.52 7.65
CA SER A 68 -4.75 15.66 8.09
C SER A 68 -5.70 14.92 7.15
N VAL A 69 -6.95 14.78 7.58
CA VAL A 69 -8.02 14.22 6.74
C VAL A 69 -8.20 15.06 5.46
N ALA A 70 -8.08 16.37 5.55
CA ALA A 70 -8.21 17.24 4.38
C ALA A 70 -7.14 16.95 3.33
N HIS A 71 -5.90 16.68 3.76
CA HIS A 71 -4.82 16.32 2.83
C HIS A 71 -5.07 14.97 2.18
N LEU A 72 -5.56 14.00 2.95
CA LEU A 72 -5.94 12.70 2.39
C LEU A 72 -7.06 12.84 1.36
N GLU A 73 -8.07 13.63 1.65
CA GLU A 73 -9.20 13.83 0.74
C GLU A 73 -8.80 14.55 -0.56
N ALA A 74 -7.80 15.39 -0.51
CA ALA A 74 -7.27 16.08 -1.68
C ALA A 74 -6.42 15.17 -2.58
N HIS A 75 -5.99 14.05 -2.03
CA HIS A 75 -5.16 13.07 -2.74
C HIS A 75 -5.87 12.41 -3.90
#